data_0fe0bd86de6bfac3f29949a60cd04543
#
_entry.id   0fe0bd86de6bfac3f29949a60cd04543
#
_cell.length_a   1.000
_cell.length_b   1.000
_cell.length_c   1.000
_cell.angle_alpha   90.00
_cell.angle_beta   90.00
_cell.angle_gamma   90.00
#
_symmetry.space_group_name_H-M   'P 1'
#
loop_
_entity.id
_entity.type
_entity.pdbx_description
1 polymer ?
#
loop_
_entity_poly.entity_id
_entity_poly.type
_entity_poly.pdbx_seq_one_letter_code
_entity_poly.pdbx_strand_id
1 'polypeptide(L)'
;MKKIVLAFSGGLDTSFCVPYLIDKGFEVHTIFVNTGGITKNIEKQISNKSKKLGAKKHHSVNVETKLWQQILTPLIWSGSLYQGKYPVLCSDRYLIVSEAVNLCKKLKTNLIAHGCTGMGNDQVRFDMSIKALGNYEIVSPIREIQAKVSDVRNYEIDFLKGRGHKISSSNSKYSINENLMGVTISGSEIDKWQEPKDQTYVLCNKPNKYLSLIHI
;
A
#
# COMPACT_ATOMS: atom_id res chain seq x y z
N MET A 1 25.72 8.02 2.06
CA MET A 1 24.60 7.39 1.33
C MET A 1 23.48 8.41 1.21
N LYS A 2 22.80 8.48 0.07
CA LYS A 2 21.63 9.33 -0.12
C LYS A 2 20.45 8.72 0.63
N LYS A 3 19.70 9.54 1.39
CA LYS A 3 18.49 9.10 2.09
C LYS A 3 17.35 8.99 1.10
N ILE A 4 16.53 7.94 1.24
CA ILE A 4 15.28 7.77 0.47
C ILE A 4 14.13 7.40 1.41
N VAL A 5 12.95 7.97 1.17
CA VAL A 5 11.73 7.64 1.91
C VAL A 5 10.92 6.65 1.09
N LEU A 6 10.65 5.48 1.64
CA LEU A 6 9.82 4.45 1.02
C LEU A 6 8.44 4.38 1.71
N ALA A 7 7.37 4.61 0.96
CA ALA A 7 6.01 4.27 1.40
C ALA A 7 5.90 2.74 1.55
N PHE A 8 5.66 2.26 2.78
CA PHE A 8 5.85 0.87 3.16
C PHE A 8 4.59 0.30 3.82
N SER A 9 3.93 -0.62 3.15
CA SER A 9 2.75 -1.33 3.66
C SER A 9 3.07 -2.65 4.38
N GLY A 10 4.28 -3.17 4.22
CA GLY A 10 4.65 -4.51 4.69
C GLY A 10 4.23 -5.65 3.76
N GLY A 11 3.58 -5.36 2.64
CA GLY A 11 3.30 -6.31 1.56
C GLY A 11 4.56 -6.81 0.85
N LEU A 12 4.42 -7.73 -0.10
CA LEU A 12 5.55 -8.32 -0.84
C LEU A 12 6.36 -7.24 -1.56
N ASP A 13 5.70 -6.46 -2.42
CA ASP A 13 6.33 -5.45 -3.28
C ASP A 13 7.14 -4.43 -2.46
N THR A 14 6.52 -3.86 -1.41
CA THR A 14 7.23 -2.90 -0.56
C THR A 14 8.32 -3.55 0.29
N SER A 15 8.19 -4.84 0.63
CA SER A 15 9.23 -5.60 1.33
C SER A 15 10.44 -5.86 0.42
N PHE A 16 10.21 -6.16 -0.85
CA PHE A 16 11.26 -6.26 -1.86
C PHE A 16 12.00 -4.93 -2.05
N CYS A 17 11.26 -3.81 -2.09
CA CYS A 17 11.86 -2.49 -2.31
C CYS A 17 12.93 -2.13 -1.28
N VAL A 18 12.83 -2.59 -0.01
CA VAL A 18 13.79 -2.21 1.03
C VAL A 18 15.21 -2.69 0.71
N PRO A 19 15.49 -4.01 0.62
CA PRO A 19 16.85 -4.48 0.33
C PRO A 19 17.30 -4.10 -1.10
N TYR A 20 16.39 -4.02 -2.06
CA TYR A 20 16.71 -3.57 -3.42
C TYR A 20 17.25 -2.14 -3.45
N LEU A 21 16.66 -1.22 -2.70
CA LEU A 21 17.14 0.16 -2.60
C LEU A 21 18.45 0.26 -1.82
N ILE A 22 18.66 -0.61 -0.81
CA ILE A 22 19.93 -0.69 -0.08
C ILE A 22 21.06 -1.13 -1.03
N ASP A 23 20.82 -2.14 -1.85
CA ASP A 23 21.80 -2.61 -2.85
C ASP A 23 22.15 -1.51 -3.87
N LYS A 24 21.24 -0.59 -4.13
CA LYS A 24 21.48 0.62 -4.95
C LYS A 24 22.23 1.74 -4.21
N GLY A 25 22.61 1.51 -2.96
CA GLY A 25 23.41 2.46 -2.17
C GLY A 25 22.58 3.53 -1.46
N PHE A 26 21.26 3.35 -1.28
CA PHE A 26 20.43 4.26 -0.53
C PHE A 26 20.37 3.94 0.97
N GLU A 27 20.29 4.97 1.80
CA GLU A 27 19.85 4.85 3.20
C GLU A 27 18.32 4.88 3.24
N VAL A 28 17.70 3.72 3.45
CA VAL A 28 16.24 3.56 3.33
C VAL A 28 15.55 3.89 4.65
N HIS A 29 14.67 4.89 4.61
CA HIS A 29 13.71 5.22 5.66
C HIS A 29 12.32 4.80 5.21
N THR A 30 11.69 3.89 5.91
CA THR A 30 10.32 3.45 5.60
C THR A 30 9.30 4.26 6.38
N ILE A 31 8.15 4.54 5.76
CA ILE A 31 7.00 5.13 6.42
C ILE A 31 5.75 4.27 6.18
N PHE A 32 5.10 3.88 7.28
CA PHE A 32 3.76 3.30 7.28
C PHE A 32 2.77 4.36 7.75
N VAL A 33 1.72 4.58 6.96
CA VAL A 33 0.66 5.53 7.27
C VAL A 33 -0.61 4.74 7.56
N ASN A 34 -1.05 4.75 8.82
CA ASN A 34 -2.27 4.10 9.24
C ASN A 34 -3.47 5.00 8.91
N THR A 35 -4.26 4.57 7.95
CA THR A 35 -5.48 5.25 7.47
C THR A 35 -6.77 4.65 8.06
N GLY A 36 -6.64 3.88 9.14
CA GLY A 36 -7.73 3.14 9.79
C GLY A 36 -7.79 1.67 9.36
N GLY A 37 -8.48 0.86 10.14
CA GLY A 37 -8.59 -0.58 9.91
C GLY A 37 -7.39 -1.40 10.43
N ILE A 38 -6.26 -0.77 10.75
CA ILE A 38 -5.05 -1.46 11.16
C ILE A 38 -4.86 -1.40 12.68
N THR A 39 -4.77 -2.57 13.33
CA THR A 39 -4.52 -2.65 14.77
C THR A 39 -3.07 -2.32 15.13
N LYS A 40 -2.84 -1.88 16.37
CA LYS A 40 -1.49 -1.64 16.90
C LYS A 40 -0.56 -2.85 16.79
N ASN A 41 -1.11 -4.07 16.87
CA ASN A 41 -0.31 -5.29 16.74
C ASN A 41 0.20 -5.46 15.30
N ILE A 42 -0.65 -5.26 14.30
CA ILE A 42 -0.27 -5.30 12.88
C ILE A 42 0.75 -4.20 12.57
N GLU A 43 0.55 -2.99 13.06
CA GLU A 43 1.50 -1.89 12.91
C GLU A 43 2.89 -2.22 13.48
N LYS A 44 2.93 -2.87 14.66
CA LYS A 44 4.17 -3.38 15.27
C LYS A 44 4.83 -4.47 14.40
N GLN A 45 4.05 -5.36 13.81
CA GLN A 45 4.56 -6.38 12.88
C GLN A 45 5.18 -5.74 11.63
N ILE A 46 4.53 -4.73 11.05
CA ILE A 46 5.03 -3.96 9.90
C ILE A 46 6.37 -3.28 10.25
N SER A 47 6.44 -2.63 11.41
CA SER A 47 7.66 -2.00 11.92
C SER A 47 8.81 -3.01 12.06
N ASN A 48 8.54 -4.15 12.69
CA ASN A 48 9.53 -5.20 12.87
C ASN A 48 10.00 -5.79 11.53
N LYS A 49 9.08 -5.96 10.59
CA LYS A 49 9.40 -6.44 9.23
C LYS A 49 10.33 -5.47 8.52
N SER A 50 10.02 -4.18 8.54
CA SER A 50 10.86 -3.13 7.96
C SER A 50 12.30 -3.19 8.49
N LYS A 51 12.46 -3.29 9.81
CA LYS A 51 13.78 -3.39 10.45
C LYS A 51 14.54 -4.64 10.04
N LYS A 52 13.85 -5.81 9.99
CA LYS A 52 14.45 -7.08 9.55
C LYS A 52 14.91 -7.04 8.09
N LEU A 53 14.26 -6.24 7.24
CA LEU A 53 14.63 -6.03 5.84
C LEU A 53 15.83 -5.08 5.67
N GLY A 54 16.33 -4.48 6.75
CA GLY A 54 17.52 -3.62 6.74
C GLY A 54 17.23 -2.12 6.64
N ALA A 55 15.98 -1.68 6.76
CA ALA A 55 15.67 -0.25 6.77
C ALA A 55 16.38 0.46 7.94
N LYS A 56 16.99 1.61 7.66
CA LYS A 56 17.69 2.43 8.66
C LYS A 56 16.78 2.86 9.80
N LYS A 57 15.56 3.28 9.45
CA LYS A 57 14.53 3.64 10.42
C LYS A 57 13.14 3.43 9.81
N HIS A 58 12.24 2.93 10.63
CA HIS A 58 10.82 2.87 10.33
C HIS A 58 10.06 3.98 11.05
N HIS A 59 9.10 4.59 10.34
CA HIS A 59 8.20 5.61 10.86
C HIS A 59 6.77 5.13 10.70
N SER A 60 5.97 5.22 11.76
CA SER A 60 4.53 4.98 11.73
C SER A 60 3.80 6.28 12.04
N VAL A 61 2.78 6.58 11.25
CA VAL A 61 1.93 7.77 11.42
C VAL A 61 0.47 7.34 11.34
N ASN A 62 -0.32 7.67 12.36
CA ASN A 62 -1.77 7.52 12.31
C ASN A 62 -2.38 8.81 11.74
N VAL A 63 -3.21 8.66 10.72
CA VAL A 63 -3.87 9.78 10.02
C VAL A 63 -5.40 9.64 9.96
N GLU A 64 -6.00 8.79 10.80
CA GLU A 64 -7.45 8.57 10.82
C GLU A 64 -8.23 9.88 10.97
N THR A 65 -7.82 10.75 11.89
CA THR A 65 -8.46 12.06 12.06
C THR A 65 -8.30 12.95 10.82
N LYS A 66 -7.11 12.94 10.20
CA LYS A 66 -6.90 13.70 8.95
C LYS A 66 -7.73 13.12 7.80
N LEU A 67 -7.80 11.81 7.70
CA LEU A 67 -8.62 11.12 6.69
C LEU A 67 -10.08 11.54 6.84
N TRP A 68 -10.61 11.51 8.06
CA TRP A 68 -11.96 11.95 8.35
C TRP A 68 -12.18 13.41 7.93
N GLN A 69 -11.35 14.33 8.42
CA GLN A 69 -11.56 15.77 8.22
C GLN A 69 -11.28 16.24 6.80
N GLN A 70 -10.22 15.72 6.16
CA GLN A 70 -9.72 16.27 4.89
C GLN A 70 -10.23 15.51 3.67
N ILE A 71 -10.70 14.29 3.84
CA ILE A 71 -11.14 13.42 2.74
C ILE A 71 -12.60 12.99 2.91
N LEU A 72 -12.94 12.31 4.02
CA LEU A 72 -14.26 11.70 4.16
C LEU A 72 -15.36 12.76 4.31
N THR A 73 -15.14 13.74 5.16
CA THR A 73 -16.11 14.81 5.37
C THR A 73 -16.46 15.56 4.07
N PRO A 74 -15.47 16.04 3.28
CA PRO A 74 -15.75 16.65 1.98
C PRO A 74 -16.44 15.70 0.98
N LEU A 75 -16.05 14.41 0.94
CA LEU A 75 -16.68 13.43 0.06
C LEU A 75 -18.15 13.19 0.41
N ILE A 76 -18.46 13.10 1.71
CA ILE A 76 -19.83 12.93 2.20
C ILE A 76 -20.66 14.17 1.86
N TRP A 77 -20.17 15.37 2.13
CA TRP A 77 -20.88 16.61 1.86
C TRP A 77 -21.15 16.85 0.37
N SER A 78 -20.19 16.48 -0.47
CA SER A 78 -20.35 16.63 -1.93
C SER A 78 -21.19 15.53 -2.57
N GLY A 79 -21.48 14.44 -1.87
CA GLY A 79 -22.10 13.24 -2.46
C GLY A 79 -21.27 12.61 -3.57
N SER A 80 -19.97 12.87 -3.60
CA SER A 80 -19.09 12.45 -4.69
C SER A 80 -18.88 10.94 -4.67
N LEU A 81 -19.13 10.30 -5.81
CA LEU A 81 -18.91 8.88 -6.02
C LEU A 81 -17.96 8.66 -7.21
N TYR A 82 -17.14 7.62 -7.13
CA TYR A 82 -16.37 7.17 -8.28
C TYR A 82 -17.30 6.60 -9.35
N GLN A 83 -17.26 7.17 -10.55
CA GLN A 83 -18.17 6.86 -11.66
C GLN A 83 -19.66 6.97 -11.30
N GLY A 84 -20.01 7.82 -10.32
CA GLY A 84 -21.39 7.98 -9.87
C GLY A 84 -21.98 6.77 -9.15
N LYS A 85 -21.18 5.76 -8.76
CA LYS A 85 -21.66 4.49 -8.21
C LYS A 85 -20.94 4.06 -6.95
N TYR A 86 -19.64 4.29 -6.82
CA TYR A 86 -18.82 3.69 -5.77
C TYR A 86 -18.19 4.75 -4.86
N PRO A 87 -18.04 4.49 -3.56
CA PRO A 87 -17.23 5.32 -2.68
C PRO A 87 -15.78 5.41 -3.19
N VAL A 88 -15.12 6.56 -2.99
CA VAL A 88 -13.73 6.78 -3.41
C VAL A 88 -12.76 6.20 -2.37
N LEU A 89 -12.77 4.87 -2.21
CA LEU A 89 -12.04 4.15 -1.17
C LEU A 89 -10.51 4.34 -1.22
N CYS A 90 -9.97 4.62 -2.40
CA CYS A 90 -8.52 4.80 -2.60
C CYS A 90 -8.05 6.25 -2.42
N SER A 91 -8.88 7.15 -1.91
CA SER A 91 -8.52 8.56 -1.66
C SER A 91 -7.51 8.74 -0.53
N ASP A 92 -7.37 7.77 0.35
CA ASP A 92 -6.35 7.71 1.40
C ASP A 92 -4.90 7.77 0.86
N ARG A 93 -4.68 7.40 -0.43
CA ARG A 93 -3.35 7.47 -1.08
C ARG A 93 -2.76 8.87 -1.06
N TYR A 94 -3.59 9.90 -1.15
CA TYR A 94 -3.14 11.29 -1.06
C TYR A 94 -2.55 11.62 0.32
N LEU A 95 -3.13 11.10 1.40
CA LEU A 95 -2.59 11.28 2.74
C LEU A 95 -1.30 10.47 2.94
N ILE A 96 -1.24 9.26 2.42
CA ILE A 96 -0.02 8.43 2.47
C ILE A 96 1.14 9.18 1.82
N VAL A 97 0.93 9.73 0.63
CA VAL A 97 1.94 10.52 -0.09
C VAL A 97 2.29 11.78 0.68
N SER A 98 1.31 12.51 1.21
CA SER A 98 1.53 13.73 1.98
C SER A 98 2.43 13.47 3.19
N GLU A 99 2.20 12.39 3.95
CA GLU A 99 3.04 12.06 5.10
C GLU A 99 4.44 11.56 4.68
N ALA A 100 4.56 10.86 3.55
CA ALA A 100 5.87 10.50 3.01
C ALA A 100 6.67 11.73 2.59
N VAL A 101 6.04 12.72 1.94
CA VAL A 101 6.64 14.02 1.59
C VAL A 101 7.03 14.80 2.85
N ASN A 102 6.19 14.80 3.88
CA ASN A 102 6.52 15.42 5.17
C ASN A 102 7.76 14.80 5.81
N LEU A 103 7.92 13.48 5.69
CA LEU A 103 9.12 12.79 6.15
C LEU A 103 10.35 13.17 5.29
N CYS A 104 10.19 13.27 3.97
CA CYS A 104 11.26 13.75 3.07
C CYS A 104 11.78 15.12 3.51
N LYS A 105 10.89 16.06 3.81
CA LYS A 105 11.25 17.39 4.33
C LYS A 105 12.03 17.31 5.65
N LYS A 106 11.57 16.49 6.60
CA LYS A 106 12.26 16.27 7.89
C LYS A 106 13.65 15.67 7.72
N LEU A 107 13.82 14.76 6.77
CA LEU A 107 15.10 14.10 6.48
C LEU A 107 16.01 14.89 5.54
N LYS A 108 15.53 16.02 5.02
CA LYS A 108 16.21 16.86 4.03
C LYS A 108 16.62 16.06 2.78
N THR A 109 15.68 15.29 2.21
CA THR A 109 15.84 14.53 0.97
C THR A 109 14.70 14.84 0.01
N ASN A 110 14.97 14.76 -1.29
CA ASN A 110 13.98 14.86 -2.35
C ASN A 110 13.66 13.49 -2.99
N LEU A 111 14.21 12.39 -2.44
CA LEU A 111 14.03 11.03 -2.96
C LEU A 111 12.87 10.33 -2.25
N ILE A 112 11.89 9.91 -3.00
CA ILE A 112 10.72 9.17 -2.52
C ILE A 112 10.53 7.91 -3.36
N ALA A 113 10.23 6.80 -2.69
CA ALA A 113 9.99 5.51 -3.34
C ALA A 113 8.64 4.92 -2.96
N HIS A 114 8.10 4.11 -3.84
CA HIS A 114 6.90 3.30 -3.61
C HIS A 114 6.98 1.97 -4.36
N GLY A 115 6.17 1.00 -3.92
CA GLY A 115 6.08 -0.34 -4.50
C GLY A 115 4.93 -0.52 -5.50
N CYS A 116 4.46 0.55 -6.16
CA CYS A 116 3.38 0.42 -7.13
C CYS A 116 3.89 -0.14 -8.46
N THR A 117 3.11 -1.05 -9.05
CA THR A 117 3.34 -1.58 -10.41
C THR A 117 3.07 -0.51 -11.46
N GLY A 118 3.65 -0.67 -12.66
CA GLY A 118 3.46 0.27 -13.79
C GLY A 118 2.08 0.22 -14.44
N MET A 119 1.20 -0.71 -14.05
CA MET A 119 -0.10 -0.95 -14.69
C MET A 119 -1.29 -0.65 -13.77
N GLY A 120 -1.04 -0.22 -12.51
CA GLY A 120 -2.09 0.00 -11.53
C GLY A 120 -2.49 1.47 -11.37
N ASN A 121 -3.74 1.71 -10.98
CA ASN A 121 -4.24 3.06 -10.67
C ASN A 121 -3.51 3.73 -9.49
N ASP A 122 -2.98 2.94 -8.55
CA ASP A 122 -2.25 3.49 -7.41
C ASP A 122 -0.94 4.16 -7.83
N GLN A 123 -0.26 3.66 -8.88
CA GLN A 123 0.89 4.35 -9.45
C GLN A 123 0.55 5.79 -9.85
N VAL A 124 -0.54 5.97 -10.60
CA VAL A 124 -0.98 7.31 -11.03
C VAL A 124 -1.27 8.20 -9.83
N ARG A 125 -1.98 7.68 -8.81
CA ARG A 125 -2.30 8.43 -7.59
C ARG A 125 -1.04 8.86 -6.84
N PHE A 126 -0.07 7.94 -6.68
CA PHE A 126 1.21 8.26 -6.03
C PHE A 126 2.01 9.27 -6.83
N ASP A 127 2.28 9.00 -8.11
CA ASP A 127 3.13 9.85 -8.95
C ASP A 127 2.57 11.27 -9.08
N MET A 128 1.27 11.40 -9.35
CA MET A 128 0.61 12.72 -9.50
C MET A 128 0.59 13.48 -8.18
N SER A 129 0.30 12.80 -7.05
CA SER A 129 0.29 13.43 -5.74
C SER A 129 1.68 13.90 -5.32
N ILE A 130 2.72 13.10 -5.57
CA ILE A 130 4.10 13.48 -5.29
C ILE A 130 4.49 14.73 -6.09
N LYS A 131 4.21 14.74 -7.41
CA LYS A 131 4.51 15.86 -8.29
C LYS A 131 3.75 17.13 -7.89
N ALA A 132 2.50 17.01 -7.45
CA ALA A 132 1.69 18.14 -7.00
C ALA A 132 2.21 18.75 -5.69
N LEU A 133 2.89 17.97 -4.84
CA LEU A 133 3.40 18.41 -3.54
C LEU A 133 4.82 19.00 -3.61
N GLY A 134 5.50 18.92 -4.74
CA GLY A 134 6.81 19.54 -4.95
C GLY A 134 7.73 18.80 -5.92
N ASN A 135 8.96 19.28 -5.98
CA ASN A 135 9.98 18.67 -6.86
C ASN A 135 10.70 17.51 -6.15
N TYR A 136 10.08 16.34 -6.23
CA TYR A 136 10.61 15.08 -5.71
C TYR A 136 10.97 14.13 -6.85
N GLU A 137 12.08 13.42 -6.68
CA GLU A 137 12.51 12.36 -7.56
C GLU A 137 11.86 11.04 -7.11
N ILE A 138 11.09 10.42 -8.01
CA ILE A 138 10.33 9.20 -7.73
C ILE A 138 11.16 7.99 -8.15
N VAL A 139 11.42 7.09 -7.20
CA VAL A 139 12.08 5.81 -7.44
C VAL A 139 11.04 4.69 -7.29
N SER A 140 10.85 3.90 -8.34
CA SER A 140 9.85 2.83 -8.39
C SER A 140 10.49 1.49 -8.74
N PRO A 141 11.04 0.75 -7.74
CA PRO A 141 11.77 -0.50 -7.97
C PRO A 141 10.95 -1.53 -8.75
N ILE A 142 9.65 -1.64 -8.47
CA ILE A 142 8.79 -2.62 -9.14
C ILE A 142 8.69 -2.33 -10.64
N ARG A 143 8.56 -1.08 -11.04
CA ARG A 143 8.55 -0.69 -12.47
C ARG A 143 9.86 -1.00 -13.16
N GLU A 144 10.98 -0.80 -12.47
CA GLU A 144 12.30 -1.13 -13.01
C GLU A 144 12.45 -2.63 -13.26
N ILE A 145 11.89 -3.47 -12.38
CA ILE A 145 11.92 -4.92 -12.52
C ILE A 145 10.92 -5.38 -13.58
N GLN A 146 9.72 -4.82 -13.65
CA GLN A 146 8.74 -5.11 -14.70
C GLN A 146 9.29 -4.91 -16.12
N ALA A 147 10.20 -3.98 -16.30
CA ALA A 147 10.85 -3.76 -17.58
C ALA A 147 11.88 -4.86 -17.95
N LYS A 148 12.24 -5.72 -16.99
CA LYS A 148 13.34 -6.71 -17.15
C LYS A 148 12.87 -8.16 -17.08
N VAL A 149 11.78 -8.44 -16.34
CA VAL A 149 11.31 -9.79 -16.08
C VAL A 149 9.81 -9.91 -16.34
N SER A 150 9.37 -11.07 -16.84
CA SER A 150 7.96 -11.36 -17.11
C SER A 150 7.18 -11.68 -15.83
N ASP A 151 7.80 -12.33 -14.86
CA ASP A 151 7.17 -12.70 -13.59
C ASP A 151 7.84 -11.96 -12.42
N VAL A 152 7.34 -10.75 -12.19
CA VAL A 152 7.81 -9.85 -11.13
C VAL A 152 7.64 -10.48 -9.76
N ARG A 153 6.51 -11.14 -9.52
CA ARG A 153 6.19 -11.70 -8.21
C ARG A 153 7.12 -12.83 -7.79
N ASN A 154 7.41 -13.75 -8.69
CA ASN A 154 8.39 -14.81 -8.41
C ASN A 154 9.79 -14.23 -8.24
N TYR A 155 10.17 -13.25 -9.06
CA TYR A 155 11.43 -12.55 -8.90
C TYR A 155 11.59 -11.91 -7.50
N GLU A 156 10.57 -11.21 -7.00
CA GLU A 156 10.56 -10.61 -5.65
C GLU A 156 10.71 -11.66 -4.55
N ILE A 157 10.00 -12.79 -4.68
CA ILE A 157 10.05 -13.90 -3.73
C ILE A 157 11.45 -14.50 -3.70
N ASP A 158 12.04 -14.80 -4.84
CA ASP A 158 13.36 -15.42 -4.94
C ASP A 158 14.47 -14.47 -4.46
N PHE A 159 14.36 -13.20 -4.79
CA PHE A 159 15.26 -12.16 -4.31
C PHE A 159 15.28 -12.06 -2.78
N LEU A 160 14.09 -12.08 -2.15
CA LEU A 160 13.96 -12.01 -0.70
C LEU A 160 14.41 -13.31 -0.02
N LYS A 161 14.07 -14.48 -0.59
CA LYS A 161 14.52 -15.80 -0.08
C LYS A 161 16.04 -15.92 -0.17
N GLY A 162 16.65 -15.50 -1.26
CA GLY A 162 18.11 -15.51 -1.44
C GLY A 162 18.87 -14.69 -0.40
N ARG A 163 18.18 -13.75 0.28
CA ARG A 163 18.70 -12.96 1.40
C ARG A 163 18.30 -13.50 2.79
N GLY A 164 17.74 -14.70 2.85
CA GLY A 164 17.33 -15.35 4.10
C GLY A 164 16.03 -14.80 4.72
N HIS A 165 15.27 -13.99 3.97
CA HIS A 165 13.98 -13.51 4.47
C HIS A 165 12.90 -14.58 4.31
N LYS A 166 12.24 -14.93 5.41
CA LYS A 166 11.09 -15.83 5.37
C LYS A 166 9.90 -15.09 4.76
N ILE A 167 9.44 -15.57 3.60
CA ILE A 167 8.20 -15.13 3.00
C ILE A 167 7.16 -16.17 3.35
N SER A 168 6.12 -15.77 4.08
CA SER A 168 4.98 -16.65 4.28
C SER A 168 4.38 -16.95 2.91
N SER A 169 4.26 -18.23 2.61
CA SER A 169 3.63 -18.74 1.38
C SER A 169 2.12 -18.54 1.35
N SER A 170 1.57 -17.68 2.22
CA SER A 170 0.21 -17.21 2.05
C SER A 170 0.20 -16.42 0.75
N ASN A 171 0.10 -17.17 -0.34
CA ASN A 171 -0.31 -16.68 -1.64
C ASN A 171 -1.68 -16.04 -1.47
N SER A 172 -1.74 -14.86 -0.89
CA SER A 172 -2.96 -14.10 -0.98
C SER A 172 -3.11 -13.82 -2.46
N LYS A 173 -3.98 -14.60 -3.10
CA LYS A 173 -4.37 -14.39 -4.50
C LYS A 173 -5.03 -13.03 -4.68
N TYR A 174 -5.22 -12.32 -3.58
CA TYR A 174 -5.88 -11.03 -3.51
C TYR A 174 -4.96 -9.97 -2.93
N SER A 175 -5.02 -8.79 -3.51
CA SER A 175 -4.52 -7.55 -2.93
C SER A 175 -5.66 -6.93 -2.11
N ILE A 176 -5.45 -6.78 -0.81
CA ILE A 176 -6.45 -6.24 0.12
C ILE A 176 -5.92 -4.91 0.63
N ASN A 177 -6.72 -3.85 0.46
CA ASN A 177 -6.44 -2.53 1.02
C ASN A 177 -7.60 -2.16 1.96
N GLU A 178 -7.28 -1.87 3.19
CA GLU A 178 -8.22 -1.55 4.25
C GLU A 178 -7.92 -0.15 4.81
N ASN A 179 -8.97 0.63 5.00
CA ASN A 179 -8.91 1.94 5.64
C ASN A 179 -10.24 2.24 6.35
N LEU A 180 -10.39 3.43 6.93
CA LEU A 180 -11.58 3.85 7.66
C LEU A 180 -12.87 3.81 6.81
N MET A 181 -12.76 3.90 5.48
CA MET A 181 -13.92 3.85 4.57
C MET A 181 -14.40 2.43 4.27
N GLY A 182 -13.55 1.42 4.48
CA GLY A 182 -13.85 0.04 4.13
C GLY A 182 -12.66 -0.68 3.49
N VAL A 183 -12.98 -1.68 2.68
CA VAL A 183 -12.00 -2.59 2.07
C VAL A 183 -12.16 -2.60 0.56
N THR A 184 -11.04 -2.50 -0.14
CA THR A 184 -10.95 -2.82 -1.58
C THR A 184 -10.17 -4.11 -1.76
N ILE A 185 -10.70 -5.01 -2.56
CA ILE A 185 -10.11 -6.31 -2.83
C ILE A 185 -10.00 -6.48 -4.35
N SER A 186 -8.81 -6.84 -4.82
CA SER A 186 -8.56 -7.18 -6.22
C SER A 186 -7.72 -8.45 -6.31
N GLY A 187 -7.90 -9.24 -7.34
CA GLY A 187 -7.12 -10.46 -7.54
C GLY A 187 -7.77 -11.47 -8.45
N SER A 188 -7.47 -12.72 -8.26
CA SER A 188 -7.51 -13.84 -9.20
C SER A 188 -8.78 -14.03 -10.03
N GLU A 189 -9.94 -13.61 -9.54
CA GLU A 189 -11.24 -13.76 -10.25
C GLU A 189 -11.72 -12.49 -10.95
N ILE A 190 -10.97 -11.38 -10.88
CA ILE A 190 -11.44 -10.07 -11.38
C ILE A 190 -11.75 -10.07 -12.87
N ASP A 191 -11.07 -10.91 -13.64
CA ASP A 191 -11.26 -11.06 -15.09
C ASP A 191 -12.08 -12.30 -15.46
N LYS A 192 -12.78 -12.90 -14.50
CA LYS A 192 -13.53 -14.15 -14.68
C LYS A 192 -14.95 -14.02 -14.15
N TRP A 193 -15.90 -14.70 -14.78
CA TRP A 193 -17.27 -14.89 -14.27
C TRP A 193 -17.26 -15.95 -13.15
N GLN A 194 -16.66 -15.62 -12.01
CA GLN A 194 -16.58 -16.49 -10.84
C GLN A 194 -16.84 -15.66 -9.58
N GLU A 195 -17.49 -16.26 -8.59
CA GLU A 195 -17.62 -15.66 -7.28
C GLU A 195 -16.25 -15.53 -6.60
N PRO A 196 -16.01 -14.44 -5.86
CA PRO A 196 -14.82 -14.31 -5.04
C PRO A 196 -14.79 -15.38 -3.95
N LYS A 197 -13.59 -15.80 -3.56
CA LYS A 197 -13.42 -16.81 -2.49
C LYS A 197 -13.79 -16.23 -1.13
N ASP A 198 -14.16 -17.12 -0.19
CA ASP A 198 -14.60 -16.74 1.16
C ASP A 198 -13.62 -15.83 1.91
N GLN A 199 -12.33 -15.92 1.63
CA GLN A 199 -11.29 -15.07 2.24
C GLN A 199 -11.39 -13.59 1.85
N THR A 200 -12.24 -13.22 0.88
CA THR A 200 -12.51 -11.83 0.51
C THR A 200 -13.51 -11.14 1.44
N TYR A 201 -14.26 -11.90 2.21
CA TYR A 201 -15.24 -11.36 3.16
C TYR A 201 -14.56 -10.97 4.47
N VAL A 202 -13.70 -9.93 4.44
CA VAL A 202 -12.90 -9.53 5.61
C VAL A 202 -13.69 -8.70 6.62
N LEU A 203 -14.71 -7.95 6.20
CA LEU A 203 -15.55 -7.12 7.07
C LEU A 203 -16.95 -7.70 7.32
N CYS A 204 -17.35 -8.73 6.59
CA CYS A 204 -18.68 -9.33 6.68
C CYS A 204 -18.60 -10.85 6.50
N ASN A 205 -19.68 -11.53 6.79
CA ASN A 205 -19.83 -12.95 6.44
C ASN A 205 -20.41 -13.11 5.04
N LYS A 206 -20.15 -14.26 4.42
CA LYS A 206 -20.76 -14.60 3.13
C LYS A 206 -22.31 -14.61 3.29
N PRO A 207 -23.06 -14.03 2.34
CA PRO A 207 -24.51 -13.87 2.45
C PRO A 207 -25.29 -15.16 2.75
N ASN A 208 -24.86 -16.31 2.23
CA ASN A 208 -25.50 -17.61 2.47
C ASN A 208 -25.38 -18.12 3.92
N LYS A 209 -24.63 -17.46 4.79
CA LYS A 209 -24.58 -17.75 6.23
C LYS A 209 -25.64 -16.99 7.04
N TYR A 210 -26.42 -16.11 6.42
CA TYR A 210 -27.51 -15.40 7.05
C TYR A 210 -28.83 -16.16 6.88
N LEU A 211 -29.57 -16.29 7.97
CA LEU A 211 -30.79 -17.10 8.04
C LEU A 211 -31.97 -16.58 7.19
N SER A 212 -31.95 -15.35 6.77
CA SER A 212 -32.96 -14.82 5.84
C SER A 212 -32.62 -13.40 5.38
N LEU A 213 -32.60 -13.19 4.07
CA LEU A 213 -32.69 -11.87 3.43
C LEU A 213 -34.11 -11.53 2.98
N ILE A 214 -35.08 -12.40 3.28
CA ILE A 214 -36.46 -12.30 2.76
C ILE A 214 -37.33 -11.42 3.69
N HIS A 215 -36.84 -11.02 4.84
CA HIS A 215 -37.62 -10.31 5.86
C HIS A 215 -37.13 -8.88 6.12
N ILE A 216 -36.49 -8.26 5.13
CA ILE A 216 -36.22 -6.82 5.16
C ILE A 216 -37.19 -6.10 4.25
#